data_5f5d439d662b5adc9b543a20e93e6b7a
#
_entry.id   5f5d439d662b5adc9b543a20e93e6b7a
#
_cell.length_a   1.000
_cell.length_b   1.000
_cell.length_c   1.000
_cell.angle_alpha   90.00
_cell.angle_beta   90.00
_cell.angle_gamma   90.00
#
_symmetry.space_group_name_H-M   'P 1'
#
loop_
_entity.id
_entity.type
_entity.pdbx_description
1 polymer ?
#
loop_
_entity_poly.entity_id
_entity_poly.type
_entity_poly.pdbx_seq_one_letter_code
_entity_poly.pdbx_strand_id
1 'polypeptide(L)'
;CDLDRMAGFSPAAVIVEILNEDGTMGRRPDLEVFAEQHGLKIGTIEDLIQYRIKNEKTIMRINECNMPTAFGEFRAIAYEDTIDREVHVALVKGNPTPDQPTLVRVHVQSSICDLFDAEVEGCGWPLRSAMKQIGESGEGVIVVLRNHDTGRDFVSHIERIAGRDRR
;
A
#
# COMPACT_ATOMS: atom_id res chain seq x y z
N CYS A 1 7.15 1.66 21.10
CA CYS A 1 8.45 1.38 20.47
C CYS A 1 8.77 2.25 19.26
N ASP A 2 7.79 2.61 18.40
CA ASP A 2 8.07 3.43 17.21
C ASP A 2 8.48 4.86 17.59
N LEU A 3 7.78 5.49 18.52
CA LEU A 3 8.13 6.81 19.03
C LEU A 3 9.52 6.85 19.63
N ASP A 4 9.91 5.83 20.40
CA ASP A 4 11.24 5.74 20.99
C ASP A 4 12.32 5.65 19.91
N ARG A 5 12.09 4.79 18.90
CA ARG A 5 13.01 4.63 17.78
C ARG A 5 13.16 5.93 16.98
N MET A 6 12.05 6.62 16.73
CA MET A 6 12.04 7.91 16.00
C MET A 6 12.75 9.01 16.81
N ALA A 7 12.69 8.93 18.13
CA ALA A 7 13.41 9.82 19.05
C ALA A 7 14.89 9.44 19.23
N GLY A 8 15.38 8.37 18.61
CA GLY A 8 16.76 7.91 18.71
C GLY A 8 17.06 7.07 19.95
N PHE A 9 16.04 6.59 20.66
CA PHE A 9 16.19 5.72 21.82
C PHE A 9 16.07 4.23 21.48
N SER A 10 16.39 3.38 22.41
CA SER A 10 16.10 1.94 22.31
C SER A 10 14.59 1.72 22.21
N PRO A 11 14.11 0.79 21.36
CA PRO A 11 12.68 0.62 21.09
C PRO A 11 11.96 -0.11 22.24
N ALA A 12 11.97 0.49 23.43
CA ALA A 12 11.32 -0.02 24.62
C ALA A 12 10.63 1.12 25.37
N ALA A 13 9.36 0.94 25.69
CA ALA A 13 8.55 1.92 26.39
C ALA A 13 7.67 1.24 27.45
N VAL A 14 7.38 1.99 28.51
CA VAL A 14 6.34 1.63 29.47
C VAL A 14 5.04 2.29 29.03
N ILE A 15 3.98 1.53 28.98
CA ILE A 15 2.63 2.01 28.70
C ILE A 15 1.76 1.85 29.94
N VAL A 16 0.84 2.78 30.13
CA VAL A 16 -0.11 2.78 31.23
C VAL A 16 -1.44 3.38 30.75
N GLU A 17 -2.53 2.88 31.30
CA GLU A 17 -3.86 3.44 31.07
C GLU A 17 -4.12 4.55 32.08
N ILE A 18 -4.73 5.66 31.63
CA ILE A 18 -5.13 6.77 32.48
C ILE A 18 -6.58 6.54 32.88
N LEU A 19 -6.82 6.43 34.17
CA LEU A 19 -8.15 6.28 34.76
C LEU A 19 -8.63 7.61 35.33
N ASN A 20 -9.94 7.84 35.27
CA ASN A 20 -10.62 8.90 35.98
C ASN A 20 -10.68 8.60 37.50
N GLU A 21 -11.00 9.59 38.32
CA GLU A 21 -11.10 9.45 39.78
C GLU A 21 -12.15 8.40 40.20
N ASP A 22 -13.18 8.18 39.38
CA ASP A 22 -14.22 7.19 39.61
C ASP A 22 -13.82 5.77 39.17
N GLY A 23 -12.58 5.58 38.68
CA GLY A 23 -12.05 4.31 38.20
C GLY A 23 -12.45 3.95 36.78
N THR A 24 -13.19 4.78 36.07
CA THR A 24 -13.46 4.59 34.64
C THR A 24 -12.25 4.96 33.79
N MET A 25 -12.15 4.38 32.60
CA MET A 25 -11.06 4.70 31.67
C MET A 25 -11.23 6.13 31.11
N GLY A 26 -10.20 6.96 31.25
CA GLY A 26 -10.17 8.30 30.66
C GLY A 26 -10.35 8.24 29.15
N ARG A 27 -11.30 9.03 28.64
CA ARG A 27 -11.54 9.19 27.21
C ARG A 27 -10.96 10.51 26.73
N ARG A 28 -10.99 10.74 25.43
CA ARG A 28 -10.32 11.91 24.83
C ARG A 28 -10.61 13.24 25.55
N PRO A 29 -11.86 13.59 25.89
CA PRO A 29 -12.09 14.83 26.63
C PRO A 29 -11.40 14.89 27.99
N ASP A 30 -11.38 13.75 28.72
CA ASP A 30 -10.73 13.67 30.03
C ASP A 30 -9.21 13.77 29.89
N LEU A 31 -8.66 13.11 28.86
CA LEU A 31 -7.22 13.10 28.56
C LEU A 31 -6.71 14.48 28.10
N GLU A 32 -7.52 15.28 27.41
CA GLU A 32 -7.17 16.65 27.03
C GLU A 32 -6.99 17.53 28.27
N VAL A 33 -7.90 17.43 29.24
CA VAL A 33 -7.81 18.13 30.52
C VAL A 33 -6.60 17.64 31.33
N PHE A 34 -6.41 16.32 31.40
CA PHE A 34 -5.27 15.71 32.10
C PHE A 34 -3.94 16.17 31.52
N ALA A 35 -3.84 16.17 30.20
CA ALA A 35 -2.62 16.58 29.52
C ALA A 35 -2.29 18.05 29.76
N GLU A 36 -3.29 18.94 29.75
CA GLU A 36 -3.11 20.36 30.06
C GLU A 36 -2.63 20.55 31.52
N GLN A 37 -3.27 19.87 32.47
CA GLN A 37 -2.90 19.94 33.89
C GLN A 37 -1.47 19.47 34.18
N HIS A 38 -1.01 18.45 33.44
CA HIS A 38 0.32 17.85 33.67
C HIS A 38 1.38 18.27 32.64
N GLY A 39 1.07 19.20 31.73
CA GLY A 39 1.99 19.66 30.69
C GLY A 39 2.42 18.55 29.71
N LEU A 40 1.52 17.58 29.46
CA LEU A 40 1.79 16.45 28.57
C LEU A 40 1.36 16.75 27.13
N LYS A 41 2.01 16.07 26.20
CA LYS A 41 1.61 16.11 24.78
C LYS A 41 0.65 14.98 24.47
N ILE A 42 -0.36 15.26 23.65
CA ILE A 42 -1.27 14.26 23.11
C ILE A 42 -0.95 14.11 21.61
N GLY A 43 -0.84 12.86 21.16
CA GLY A 43 -0.78 12.50 19.75
C GLY A 43 -1.74 11.36 19.47
N THR A 44 -2.17 11.24 18.23
CA THR A 44 -2.99 10.11 17.78
C THR A 44 -2.15 9.12 16.97
N ILE A 45 -2.61 7.87 16.89
CA ILE A 45 -1.98 6.88 15.99
C ILE A 45 -2.07 7.35 14.54
N GLU A 46 -3.17 8.01 14.17
CA GLU A 46 -3.35 8.59 12.84
C GLU A 46 -2.26 9.63 12.52
N ASP A 47 -2.00 10.55 13.44
CA ASP A 47 -0.94 11.56 13.28
C ASP A 47 0.44 10.91 13.15
N LEU A 48 0.70 9.84 13.90
CA LEU A 48 1.95 9.08 13.82
C LEU A 48 2.10 8.39 12.45
N ILE A 49 1.03 7.79 11.93
CA ILE A 49 1.02 7.18 10.60
C ILE A 49 1.32 8.23 9.54
N GLN A 50 0.63 9.37 9.57
CA GLN A 50 0.84 10.48 8.64
C GLN A 50 2.27 11.01 8.70
N TYR A 51 2.80 11.17 9.90
CA TYR A 51 4.18 11.59 10.10
C TYR A 51 5.16 10.60 9.47
N ARG A 52 4.98 9.30 9.69
CA ARG A 52 5.86 8.25 9.14
C ARG A 52 5.79 8.20 7.62
N ILE A 53 4.59 8.22 7.03
CA ILE A 53 4.41 8.26 5.57
C ILE A 53 5.14 9.45 4.95
N LYS A 54 5.12 10.61 5.62
CA LYS A 54 5.75 11.83 5.11
C LYS A 54 7.27 11.87 5.26
N ASN A 55 7.80 11.27 6.34
CA ASN A 55 9.20 11.44 6.73
C ASN A 55 10.06 10.18 6.57
N GLU A 56 9.44 9.01 6.39
CA GLU A 56 10.15 7.75 6.21
C GLU A 56 10.05 7.27 4.77
N LYS A 57 11.15 6.77 4.24
CA LYS A 57 11.14 6.04 2.96
C LYS A 57 10.95 4.57 3.25
N THR A 58 9.70 4.11 3.18
CA THR A 58 9.35 2.71 3.46
C THR A 58 9.54 1.81 2.23
N ILE A 59 9.59 2.40 1.04
CA ILE A 59 9.72 1.65 -0.21
C ILE A 59 11.19 1.58 -0.64
N MET A 60 11.71 0.38 -0.71
CA MET A 60 13.08 0.10 -1.13
C MET A 60 13.11 -0.63 -2.48
N ARG A 61 13.91 -0.11 -3.41
CA ARG A 61 14.20 -0.83 -4.65
C ARG A 61 15.14 -1.99 -4.34
N ILE A 62 14.73 -3.21 -4.63
CA ILE A 62 15.48 -4.42 -4.28
C ILE A 62 16.13 -5.11 -5.47
N ASN A 63 15.52 -5.05 -6.67
CA ASN A 63 16.08 -5.67 -7.87
C ASN A 63 15.47 -5.07 -9.13
N GLU A 64 16.13 -5.30 -10.27
CA GLU A 64 15.59 -4.97 -11.60
C GLU A 64 16.12 -5.90 -12.68
N CYS A 65 15.34 -6.03 -13.75
CA CYS A 65 15.76 -6.74 -14.96
C CYS A 65 15.03 -6.17 -16.19
N ASN A 66 15.58 -6.44 -17.36
CA ASN A 66 14.85 -6.28 -18.61
C ASN A 66 13.99 -7.53 -18.83
N MET A 67 12.70 -7.28 -19.00
CA MET A 67 11.69 -8.34 -19.17
C MET A 67 11.08 -8.27 -20.56
N PRO A 68 11.38 -9.20 -21.45
CA PRO A 68 10.71 -9.28 -22.75
C PRO A 68 9.26 -9.73 -22.57
N THR A 69 8.35 -9.03 -23.24
CA THR A 69 6.90 -9.32 -23.20
C THR A 69 6.32 -9.33 -24.61
N ALA A 70 5.06 -9.79 -24.76
CA ALA A 70 4.34 -9.69 -26.02
C ALA A 70 4.12 -8.24 -26.49
N PHE A 71 4.32 -7.25 -25.61
CA PHE A 71 4.15 -5.82 -25.90
C PHE A 71 5.50 -5.07 -25.97
N GLY A 72 6.56 -5.82 -26.21
CA GLY A 72 7.93 -5.34 -26.20
C GLY A 72 8.64 -5.51 -24.87
N GLU A 73 9.87 -5.03 -24.80
CA GLU A 73 10.68 -5.11 -23.59
C GLU A 73 10.28 -4.01 -22.59
N PHE A 74 10.10 -4.39 -21.33
CA PHE A 74 9.94 -3.51 -20.20
C PHE A 74 11.06 -3.71 -19.19
N ARG A 75 11.48 -2.65 -18.54
CA ARG A 75 12.34 -2.75 -17.36
C ARG A 75 11.44 -3.01 -16.15
N ALA A 76 11.53 -4.21 -15.60
CA ALA A 76 10.81 -4.59 -14.38
C ALA A 76 11.66 -4.26 -13.16
N ILE A 77 11.12 -3.48 -12.24
CA ILE A 77 11.80 -3.05 -11.02
C ILE A 77 10.96 -3.51 -9.83
N ALA A 78 11.57 -4.31 -8.96
CA ALA A 78 10.93 -4.78 -7.74
C ALA A 78 11.21 -3.80 -6.59
N TYR A 79 10.16 -3.49 -5.84
CA TYR A 79 10.18 -2.64 -4.66
C TYR A 79 9.59 -3.42 -3.48
N GLU A 80 10.26 -3.37 -2.34
CA GLU A 80 9.79 -3.92 -1.07
C GLU A 80 9.31 -2.77 -0.16
N ASP A 81 8.12 -2.92 0.42
CA ASP A 81 7.72 -2.10 1.55
C ASP A 81 8.37 -2.67 2.82
N THR A 82 9.10 -1.85 3.53
CA THR A 82 9.84 -2.26 4.74
C THR A 82 8.93 -2.45 5.96
N ILE A 83 7.68 -2.04 5.90
CA ILE A 83 6.71 -2.15 6.99
C ILE A 83 6.05 -3.53 6.97
N ASP A 84 5.39 -3.86 5.87
CA ASP A 84 4.63 -5.11 5.72
C ASP A 84 5.42 -6.21 4.97
N ARG A 85 6.59 -5.85 4.40
CA ARG A 85 7.45 -6.73 3.61
C ARG A 85 6.83 -7.17 2.30
N GLU A 86 5.83 -6.47 1.85
CA GLU A 86 5.22 -6.73 0.55
C GLU A 86 6.12 -6.26 -0.59
N VAL A 87 6.10 -7.01 -1.68
CA VAL A 87 6.89 -6.68 -2.87
C VAL A 87 5.96 -6.30 -3.99
N HIS A 88 6.16 -5.11 -4.52
CA HIS A 88 5.44 -4.56 -5.67
C HIS A 88 6.38 -4.43 -6.87
N VAL A 89 5.83 -4.29 -8.07
CA VAL A 89 6.62 -4.22 -9.30
C VAL A 89 6.24 -2.99 -10.12
N ALA A 90 7.25 -2.25 -10.55
CA ALA A 90 7.06 -1.24 -11.59
C ALA A 90 7.58 -1.78 -12.94
N LEU A 91 6.74 -1.74 -13.96
CA LEU A 91 7.10 -2.01 -15.35
C LEU A 91 7.31 -0.68 -16.06
N VAL A 92 8.53 -0.41 -16.46
CA VAL A 92 8.90 0.86 -17.09
C VAL A 92 9.23 0.62 -18.56
N LYS A 93 8.59 1.38 -19.43
CA LYS A 93 8.88 1.45 -20.86
C LYS A 93 9.54 2.77 -21.17
N GLY A 94 10.57 2.76 -22.01
CA GLY A 94 11.31 3.97 -22.34
C GLY A 94 12.11 4.54 -21.16
N ASN A 95 12.29 5.85 -21.15
CA ASN A 95 13.06 6.54 -20.12
C ASN A 95 12.30 7.78 -19.62
N PRO A 96 11.20 7.60 -18.87
CA PRO A 96 10.40 8.71 -18.37
C PRO A 96 11.22 9.66 -17.51
N THR A 97 11.01 10.95 -17.73
CA THR A 97 11.69 12.02 -17.00
C THR A 97 10.69 12.88 -16.25
N PRO A 98 11.11 13.55 -15.15
CA PRO A 98 10.22 14.41 -14.37
C PRO A 98 9.64 15.60 -15.16
N ASP A 99 10.29 16.00 -16.25
CA ASP A 99 9.96 17.20 -17.02
C ASP A 99 8.90 16.94 -18.10
N GLN A 100 8.53 15.67 -18.33
CA GLN A 100 7.58 15.30 -19.37
C GLN A 100 6.38 14.53 -18.77
N PRO A 101 5.15 14.79 -19.26
CA PRO A 101 4.00 14.00 -18.89
C PRO A 101 4.20 12.54 -19.29
N THR A 102 4.04 11.63 -18.34
CA THR A 102 4.25 10.20 -18.53
C THR A 102 2.95 9.45 -18.34
N LEU A 103 2.65 8.49 -19.21
CA LEU A 103 1.53 7.57 -19.01
C LEU A 103 1.82 6.67 -17.79
N VAL A 104 0.94 6.72 -16.80
CA VAL A 104 1.06 5.91 -15.59
C VAL A 104 -0.22 5.12 -15.34
N ARG A 105 -0.06 3.82 -15.08
CA ARG A 105 -1.13 2.96 -14.61
C ARG A 105 -0.77 2.38 -13.24
N VAL A 106 -1.62 2.56 -12.26
CA VAL A 106 -1.59 1.76 -11.03
C VAL A 106 -2.58 0.61 -11.18
N HIS A 107 -2.09 -0.61 -11.03
CA HIS A 107 -2.85 -1.84 -11.20
C HIS A 107 -2.73 -2.69 -9.93
N VAL A 108 -3.85 -2.99 -9.31
CA VAL A 108 -3.91 -3.97 -8.22
C VAL A 108 -4.06 -5.35 -8.83
N GLN A 109 -3.12 -6.24 -8.55
CA GLN A 109 -3.13 -7.62 -9.07
C GLN A 109 -4.38 -8.36 -8.59
N SER A 110 -5.06 -9.03 -9.52
CA SER A 110 -6.18 -9.91 -9.24
C SER A 110 -6.02 -11.21 -10.02
N SER A 111 -6.00 -12.33 -9.31
CA SER A 111 -5.83 -13.64 -9.95
C SER A 111 -6.93 -13.93 -10.98
N ILE A 112 -8.16 -13.53 -10.72
CA ILE A 112 -9.29 -13.78 -11.64
C ILE A 112 -9.23 -12.85 -12.86
N CYS A 113 -9.04 -11.56 -12.65
CA CYS A 113 -9.05 -10.59 -13.74
C CYS A 113 -7.79 -10.73 -14.62
N ASP A 114 -6.63 -11.01 -14.04
CA ASP A 114 -5.35 -10.99 -14.76
C ASP A 114 -5.00 -12.33 -15.42
N LEU A 115 -5.37 -13.47 -14.79
CA LEU A 115 -5.06 -14.79 -15.34
C LEU A 115 -6.10 -15.28 -16.35
N PHE A 116 -7.37 -14.92 -16.13
CA PHE A 116 -8.49 -15.42 -16.95
C PHE A 116 -9.07 -14.37 -17.88
N ASP A 117 -8.53 -13.14 -17.87
CA ASP A 117 -9.10 -12.00 -18.59
C ASP A 117 -10.63 -11.86 -18.34
N ALA A 118 -11.06 -12.08 -17.07
CA ALA A 118 -12.47 -12.13 -16.74
C ALA A 118 -13.13 -10.76 -16.89
N GLU A 119 -14.22 -10.68 -17.62
CA GLU A 119 -15.03 -9.48 -17.83
C GLU A 119 -16.21 -9.48 -16.84
N VAL A 120 -15.89 -9.28 -15.55
CA VAL A 120 -16.87 -9.26 -14.47
C VAL A 120 -16.79 -7.98 -13.67
N GLU A 121 -17.88 -7.67 -12.95
CA GLU A 121 -17.91 -6.52 -12.05
C GLU A 121 -16.76 -6.59 -11.02
N GLY A 122 -16.03 -5.48 -10.87
CA GLY A 122 -14.84 -5.39 -10.02
C GLY A 122 -13.52 -5.62 -10.77
N CYS A 123 -13.52 -6.16 -11.97
CA CYS A 123 -12.35 -6.15 -12.85
C CYS A 123 -12.25 -4.79 -13.52
N GLY A 124 -11.21 -4.05 -13.19
CA GLY A 124 -10.92 -2.78 -13.86
C GLY A 124 -10.34 -2.98 -15.26
N TRP A 125 -9.75 -1.94 -15.80
CA TRP A 125 -9.10 -2.02 -17.09
C TRP A 125 -7.92 -3.02 -17.07
N PRO A 126 -7.91 -4.04 -17.97
CA PRO A 126 -6.97 -5.15 -17.89
C PRO A 126 -5.50 -4.74 -17.94
N LEU A 127 -4.65 -5.45 -17.19
CA LEU A 127 -3.20 -5.23 -17.19
C LEU A 127 -2.62 -5.34 -18.60
N ARG A 128 -3.04 -6.34 -19.37
CA ARG A 128 -2.59 -6.56 -20.75
C ARG A 128 -2.88 -5.35 -21.65
N SER A 129 -4.04 -4.72 -21.49
CA SER A 129 -4.43 -3.54 -22.26
C SER A 129 -3.56 -2.33 -21.92
N ALA A 130 -3.23 -2.15 -20.65
CA ALA A 130 -2.29 -1.12 -20.20
C ALA A 130 -0.89 -1.36 -20.74
N MET A 131 -0.40 -2.60 -20.69
CA MET A 131 0.90 -2.98 -21.26
C MET A 131 0.95 -2.73 -22.78
N LYS A 132 -0.13 -3.07 -23.50
CA LYS A 132 -0.24 -2.82 -24.94
C LYS A 132 -0.16 -1.32 -25.25
N GLN A 133 -0.98 -0.52 -24.58
CA GLN A 133 -1.00 0.93 -24.82
C GLN A 133 0.34 1.59 -24.53
N ILE A 134 0.99 1.24 -23.40
CA ILE A 134 2.31 1.80 -23.05
C ILE A 134 3.40 1.25 -24.00
N GLY A 135 3.29 -0.02 -24.42
CA GLY A 135 4.16 -0.60 -25.42
C GLY A 135 4.11 0.12 -26.76
N GLU A 136 2.91 0.46 -27.23
CA GLU A 136 2.65 1.22 -28.47
C GLU A 136 3.08 2.70 -28.34
N SER A 137 2.89 3.31 -27.15
CA SER A 137 3.34 4.65 -26.86
C SER A 137 4.89 4.76 -26.82
N GLY A 138 5.59 3.68 -26.55
CA GLY A 138 7.05 3.65 -26.39
C GLY A 138 7.56 4.18 -25.07
N GLU A 139 6.73 4.83 -24.25
CA GLU A 139 7.07 5.35 -22.92
C GLU A 139 5.91 5.27 -21.96
N GLY A 140 6.21 4.92 -20.69
CA GLY A 140 5.25 4.88 -19.62
C GLY A 140 5.63 3.96 -18.46
N VAL A 141 4.79 3.95 -17.43
CA VAL A 141 5.03 3.17 -16.21
C VAL A 141 3.74 2.46 -15.79
N ILE A 142 3.85 1.18 -15.45
CA ILE A 142 2.79 0.43 -14.79
C ILE A 142 3.29 0.04 -13.41
N VAL A 143 2.60 0.49 -12.37
CA VAL A 143 2.85 0.05 -11.00
C VAL A 143 1.89 -1.09 -10.68
N VAL A 144 2.41 -2.28 -10.54
CA VAL A 144 1.66 -3.47 -10.15
C VAL A 144 1.75 -3.63 -8.64
N LEU A 145 0.67 -3.33 -7.96
CA LEU A 145 0.50 -3.61 -6.54
C LEU A 145 0.10 -5.08 -6.42
N ARG A 146 1.02 -5.88 -5.89
CA ARG A 146 0.73 -7.30 -5.67
C ARG A 146 -0.23 -7.42 -4.50
N ASN A 147 -1.23 -8.24 -4.69
CA ASN A 147 -2.17 -8.62 -3.65
C ASN A 147 -1.92 -10.09 -3.32
N HIS A 148 -1.80 -10.41 -2.03
CA HIS A 148 -1.68 -11.78 -1.55
C HIS A 148 -3.07 -12.41 -1.45
N ASP A 149 -3.73 -12.61 -2.61
CA ASP A 149 -4.98 -13.36 -2.64
C ASP A 149 -4.73 -14.76 -2.06
N THR A 150 -5.33 -15.05 -0.92
CA THR A 150 -5.33 -16.40 -0.38
C THR A 150 -6.27 -17.30 -1.19
N GLY A 151 -6.14 -18.62 -1.05
CA GLY A 151 -7.08 -19.53 -1.71
C GLY A 151 -8.55 -19.27 -1.32
N ARG A 152 -8.79 -18.71 -0.12
CA ARG A 152 -10.14 -18.30 0.32
C ARG A 152 -10.64 -17.05 -0.41
N ASP A 153 -9.78 -16.07 -0.63
CA ASP A 153 -10.15 -14.86 -1.37
C ASP A 153 -10.50 -15.19 -2.81
N PHE A 154 -9.76 -16.12 -3.42
CA PHE A 154 -10.09 -16.64 -4.75
C PHE A 154 -11.46 -17.30 -4.79
N VAL A 155 -11.80 -18.15 -3.81
CA VAL A 155 -13.12 -18.79 -3.71
C VAL A 155 -14.21 -17.74 -3.50
N SER A 156 -14.01 -16.78 -2.61
CA SER A 156 -14.96 -15.68 -2.35
C SER A 156 -15.22 -14.84 -3.61
N HIS A 157 -14.20 -14.63 -4.43
CA HIS A 157 -14.37 -13.98 -5.73
C HIS A 157 -15.27 -14.78 -6.68
N ILE A 158 -15.08 -16.10 -6.76
CA ILE A 158 -15.93 -16.98 -7.58
C ILE A 158 -17.38 -16.98 -7.05
N GLU A 159 -17.58 -17.02 -5.74
CA GLU A 159 -18.91 -16.97 -5.11
C GLU A 159 -19.65 -15.65 -5.45
N ARG A 160 -18.93 -14.53 -5.45
CA ARG A 160 -19.46 -13.22 -5.85
C ARG A 160 -19.91 -13.22 -7.30
N ILE A 161 -19.08 -13.72 -8.21
CA ILE A 161 -19.40 -13.85 -9.63
C ILE A 161 -20.62 -14.75 -9.83
N ALA A 162 -20.73 -15.84 -9.05
CA ALA A 162 -21.86 -16.74 -9.11
C ALA A 162 -23.16 -16.17 -8.50
N GLY A 163 -23.16 -14.94 -7.98
CA GLY A 163 -24.29 -14.34 -7.27
C GLY A 163 -24.66 -15.07 -5.96
N ARG A 164 -23.70 -15.79 -5.39
CA ARG A 164 -23.88 -16.57 -4.16
C ARG A 164 -23.41 -15.82 -2.91
N ASP A 165 -23.11 -14.54 -3.04
CA ASP A 165 -22.77 -13.71 -1.90
C ASP A 165 -24.01 -13.62 -0.99
N ARG A 166 -24.03 -14.43 0.03
CA ARG A 166 -25.13 -14.48 1.00
C ARG A 166 -25.03 -13.23 1.85
N ARG A 167 -26.05 -12.38 1.74
CA ARG A 167 -26.33 -11.27 2.64
C ARG A 167 -26.37 -11.71 4.11
#